data_9ae1a186c0587e51ba3587be57b6b8fd
#
_entry.id   9ae1a186c0587e51ba3587be57b6b8fd
#
_cell.length_a   1.000
_cell.length_b   1.000
_cell.length_c   1.000
_cell.angle_alpha   90.00
_cell.angle_beta   90.00
_cell.angle_gamma   90.00
#
_symmetry.space_group_name_H-M   'P 1'
#
loop_
_entity.id
_entity.type
_entity.pdbx_description
1 polymer ?
#
loop_
_entity_poly.entity_id
_entity_poly.type
_entity_poly.pdbx_seq_one_letter_code
_entity_poly.pdbx_strand_id
1 'polypeptide(L)'
;MTAITTYPLDGIQYDAKDAAAYFAPRTSGVYSAENCFTVTAAGGYTVRVSSGIGWVHPSDFEGYSIVKTEADTLTLSVADATRPRIDRIVLRYDAAARKTLLQVLEGSPDSNPTAPAISRTALVYDLV
;
A
#
# COMPACT_ATOMS: atom_id res chain seq x y z
N MET A 1 14.79 26.67 20.63
CA MET A 1 14.18 25.37 21.00
C MET A 1 13.10 25.02 19.99
N THR A 2 13.08 23.78 19.56
CA THR A 2 12.02 23.29 18.67
C THR A 2 10.69 23.20 19.42
N ALA A 3 9.60 23.65 18.77
CA ALA A 3 8.27 23.51 19.34
C ALA A 3 7.89 22.03 19.47
N ILE A 4 7.17 21.72 20.53
CA ILE A 4 6.68 20.37 20.81
C ILE A 4 5.16 20.37 20.58
N THR A 5 4.68 19.46 19.74
CA THR A 5 3.26 19.28 19.50
C THR A 5 2.69 18.27 20.49
N THR A 6 1.63 18.66 21.19
CA THR A 6 0.86 17.75 22.04
C THR A 6 -0.51 17.55 21.40
N TYR A 7 -0.85 16.33 21.05
CA TYR A 7 -2.05 15.98 20.30
C TYR A 7 -2.79 14.81 20.96
N PRO A 8 -4.10 14.83 21.06
CA PRO A 8 -5.02 15.94 20.82
C PRO A 8 -5.34 16.71 22.11
N LEU A 9 -5.52 18.04 22.01
CA LEU A 9 -5.97 18.89 23.12
C LEU A 9 -7.15 19.75 22.66
N ASP A 10 -8.09 20.00 23.56
CA ASP A 10 -9.23 20.87 23.28
C ASP A 10 -8.78 22.29 23.02
N GLY A 11 -9.47 22.97 22.08
CA GLY A 11 -9.22 24.37 21.77
C GLY A 11 -7.95 24.64 20.97
N ILE A 12 -7.24 23.62 20.55
CA ILE A 12 -6.05 23.72 19.71
C ILE A 12 -6.41 23.28 18.30
N GLN A 13 -5.94 24.03 17.30
CA GLN A 13 -6.13 23.69 15.90
C GLN A 13 -4.97 22.80 15.43
N TYR A 14 -5.31 21.71 14.73
CA TYR A 14 -4.33 20.76 14.20
C TYR A 14 -4.51 20.57 12.71
N ASP A 15 -3.42 20.23 12.03
CA ASP A 15 -3.43 19.82 10.64
C ASP A 15 -3.38 18.29 10.52
N ALA A 16 -3.58 17.78 9.30
CA ALA A 16 -3.49 16.34 9.03
C ALA A 16 -2.13 15.76 9.44
N LYS A 17 -1.05 16.52 9.32
CA LYS A 17 0.29 16.08 9.73
C LYS A 17 0.38 15.76 11.21
N ASP A 18 -0.40 16.44 12.06
CA ASP A 18 -0.40 16.17 13.50
C ASP A 18 -1.06 14.84 13.81
N ALA A 19 -2.15 14.51 13.13
CA ALA A 19 -2.77 13.20 13.23
C ALA A 19 -1.87 12.11 12.65
N ALA A 20 -1.20 12.38 11.52
CA ALA A 20 -0.26 11.44 10.92
C ALA A 20 0.92 11.13 11.86
N ALA A 21 1.40 12.11 12.60
CA ALA A 21 2.45 11.91 13.60
C ALA A 21 1.96 11.02 14.76
N TYR A 22 0.70 11.16 15.15
CA TYR A 22 0.10 10.29 16.17
C TYR A 22 0.07 8.83 15.73
N PHE A 23 -0.19 8.56 14.45
CA PHE A 23 -0.21 7.21 13.91
C PHE A 23 1.16 6.69 13.47
N ALA A 24 2.20 7.52 13.50
CA ALA A 24 3.54 7.14 13.07
C ALA A 24 4.13 5.92 13.80
N PRO A 25 3.87 5.69 15.11
CA PRO A 25 4.41 4.50 15.79
C PRO A 25 3.87 3.16 15.28
N ARG A 26 2.86 3.15 14.42
CA ARG A 26 2.32 1.91 13.88
C ARG A 26 3.20 1.38 12.76
N THR A 27 3.47 0.08 12.81
CA THR A 27 4.22 -0.59 11.75
C THR A 27 3.38 -0.71 10.49
N SER A 28 3.99 -0.54 9.32
CA SER A 28 3.32 -0.78 8.04
C SER A 28 2.84 -2.23 7.95
N GLY A 29 1.64 -2.42 7.42
CA GLY A 29 1.07 -3.75 7.25
C GLY A 29 -0.45 -3.71 7.14
N VAL A 30 -1.05 -4.89 7.12
CA VAL A 30 -2.50 -5.06 7.07
C VAL A 30 -3.03 -5.45 8.44
N TYR A 31 -4.30 -5.11 8.69
CA TYR A 31 -4.95 -5.44 9.96
C TYR A 31 -5.09 -6.94 10.16
N SER A 32 -5.42 -7.68 9.10
CA SER A 32 -5.53 -9.13 9.13
C SER A 32 -5.03 -9.72 7.82
N ALA A 33 -4.00 -10.54 7.88
CA ALA A 33 -3.42 -11.19 6.70
C ALA A 33 -4.43 -12.13 6.00
N GLU A 34 -5.40 -12.66 6.75
CA GLU A 34 -6.38 -13.59 6.19
C GLU A 34 -7.58 -12.87 5.58
N ASN A 35 -7.95 -11.69 6.09
CA ASN A 35 -9.20 -11.04 5.74
C ASN A 35 -9.05 -9.68 5.06
N CYS A 36 -7.85 -9.09 5.07
CA CYS A 36 -7.61 -7.77 4.52
C CYS A 36 -6.75 -7.84 3.27
N PHE A 37 -7.24 -7.22 2.19
CA PHE A 37 -6.51 -7.12 0.92
C PHE A 37 -6.06 -8.48 0.38
N THR A 38 -6.87 -9.52 0.58
CA THR A 38 -6.54 -10.84 0.05
C THR A 38 -6.66 -10.85 -1.46
N VAL A 39 -5.67 -11.45 -2.12
CA VAL A 39 -5.60 -11.56 -3.57
C VAL A 39 -5.96 -12.97 -3.97
N THR A 40 -7.00 -13.11 -4.81
CA THR A 40 -7.47 -14.40 -5.29
C THR A 40 -7.62 -14.38 -6.80
N ALA A 41 -7.43 -15.54 -7.43
CA ALA A 41 -7.66 -15.67 -8.86
C ALA A 41 -9.14 -15.45 -9.19
N ALA A 42 -9.41 -14.68 -10.25
CA ALA A 42 -10.75 -14.36 -10.68
C ALA A 42 -11.08 -14.89 -12.09
N GLY A 43 -10.22 -15.73 -12.64
CA GLY A 43 -10.36 -16.33 -13.95
C GLY A 43 -9.55 -15.59 -15.03
N GLY A 44 -9.00 -16.34 -15.98
CA GLY A 44 -8.14 -15.77 -17.02
C GLY A 44 -6.96 -15.01 -16.42
N TYR A 45 -6.71 -13.81 -16.92
CA TYR A 45 -5.65 -12.94 -16.42
C TYR A 45 -6.17 -11.90 -15.43
N THR A 46 -7.14 -12.25 -14.62
CA THR A 46 -7.70 -11.32 -13.63
C THR A 46 -7.50 -11.85 -12.21
N VAL A 47 -7.30 -10.92 -11.29
CA VAL A 47 -7.24 -11.20 -9.85
C VAL A 47 -8.20 -10.27 -9.12
N ARG A 48 -8.71 -10.76 -8.00
CA ARG A 48 -9.60 -10.00 -7.13
C ARG A 48 -8.86 -9.65 -5.84
N VAL A 49 -8.92 -8.37 -5.47
CA VAL A 49 -8.37 -7.88 -4.20
C VAL A 49 -9.53 -7.51 -3.30
N SER A 50 -9.59 -8.13 -2.14
CA SER A 50 -10.69 -7.90 -1.19
C SER A 50 -10.59 -6.54 -0.51
N SER A 51 -11.67 -6.15 0.18
CA SER A 51 -11.66 -5.02 1.11
C SER A 51 -10.64 -5.25 2.23
N GLY A 52 -10.31 -4.22 2.97
CA GLY A 52 -9.42 -4.35 4.11
C GLY A 52 -8.99 -3.03 4.70
N ILE A 53 -8.22 -3.13 5.77
CA ILE A 53 -7.63 -2.01 6.49
C ILE A 53 -6.15 -2.28 6.66
N GLY A 54 -5.34 -1.26 6.44
CA GLY A 54 -3.90 -1.33 6.63
C GLY A 54 -3.31 0.00 7.02
N TRP A 55 -2.02 0.02 7.21
CA TRP A 55 -1.27 1.21 7.58
C TRP A 55 0.00 1.30 6.78
N VAL A 56 0.40 2.53 6.44
CA VAL A 56 1.72 2.82 5.90
C VAL A 56 2.44 3.81 6.81
N HIS A 57 3.72 3.56 7.00
CA HIS A 57 4.61 4.39 7.81
C HIS A 57 5.78 4.83 6.92
N PRO A 58 5.57 5.86 6.08
CA PRO A 58 6.57 6.23 5.07
C PRO A 58 7.77 7.00 5.62
N SER A 59 7.62 7.62 6.79
CA SER A 59 8.72 8.36 7.44
C SER A 59 8.54 8.34 8.95
N ASP A 60 9.54 8.85 9.68
CA ASP A 60 9.59 8.77 11.15
C ASP A 60 8.38 9.38 11.85
N PHE A 61 7.81 10.44 11.29
CA PHE A 61 6.72 11.17 11.90
C PHE A 61 5.42 11.10 11.11
N GLU A 62 5.30 10.13 10.20
CA GLU A 62 4.11 9.98 9.38
C GLU A 62 3.59 8.55 9.43
N GLY A 63 2.30 8.41 9.70
CA GLY A 63 1.59 7.16 9.60
C GLY A 63 0.19 7.41 9.08
N TYR A 64 -0.26 6.59 8.14
CA TYR A 64 -1.56 6.75 7.51
C TYR A 64 -2.33 5.45 7.52
N SER A 65 -3.63 5.58 7.78
CA SER A 65 -4.58 4.48 7.65
C SER A 65 -5.03 4.36 6.21
N ILE A 66 -5.09 3.14 5.70
CA ILE A 66 -5.61 2.82 4.38
C ILE A 66 -6.84 1.95 4.57
N VAL A 67 -7.97 2.41 4.02
CA VAL A 67 -9.25 1.69 4.11
C VAL A 67 -9.81 1.49 2.72
N LYS A 68 -10.10 0.24 2.40
CA LYS A 68 -10.74 -0.16 1.15
C LYS A 68 -11.98 -0.94 1.51
N THR A 69 -13.14 -0.40 1.19
CA THR A 69 -14.43 -0.93 1.64
C THR A 69 -15.03 -1.97 0.71
N GLU A 70 -14.57 -2.03 -0.54
CA GLU A 70 -15.08 -2.94 -1.55
C GLU A 70 -13.95 -3.72 -2.20
N ALA A 71 -14.28 -4.85 -2.80
CA ALA A 71 -13.34 -5.61 -3.59
C ALA A 71 -13.17 -4.99 -4.98
N ASP A 72 -11.98 -5.12 -5.54
CA ASP A 72 -11.71 -4.73 -6.93
C ASP A 72 -11.08 -5.87 -7.70
N THR A 73 -11.28 -5.85 -9.01
CA THR A 73 -10.66 -6.78 -9.93
C THR A 73 -9.59 -6.07 -10.75
N LEU A 74 -8.41 -6.68 -10.83
CA LEU A 74 -7.31 -6.17 -11.64
C LEU A 74 -7.04 -7.13 -12.79
N THR A 75 -6.64 -6.58 -13.93
CA THR A 75 -6.26 -7.37 -15.12
C THR A 75 -4.74 -7.39 -15.21
N LEU A 76 -4.19 -8.60 -15.37
CA LEU A 76 -2.77 -8.82 -15.59
C LEU A 76 -2.48 -8.91 -17.08
N SER A 77 -1.25 -8.60 -17.48
CA SER A 77 -0.82 -8.79 -18.87
C SER A 77 -0.74 -10.28 -19.21
N VAL A 78 -0.97 -10.62 -20.48
CA VAL A 78 -0.89 -11.99 -20.99
C VAL A 78 0.49 -12.56 -20.72
N ALA A 79 0.54 -13.84 -20.33
CA ALA A 79 1.79 -14.53 -20.04
C ALA A 79 2.67 -14.67 -21.28
N ASP A 80 4.00 -14.70 -21.08
CA ASP A 80 4.96 -15.08 -22.13
C ASP A 80 4.73 -16.54 -22.54
N ALA A 81 4.97 -16.85 -23.81
CA ALA A 81 4.70 -18.17 -24.36
C ALA A 81 5.62 -19.26 -23.79
N THR A 82 6.83 -18.92 -23.33
CA THR A 82 7.86 -19.87 -22.95
C THR A 82 8.46 -19.70 -21.57
N ARG A 83 8.37 -18.51 -20.96
CA ARG A 83 9.02 -18.21 -19.69
C ARG A 83 8.03 -17.69 -18.65
N PRO A 84 8.14 -18.12 -17.38
CA PRO A 84 7.28 -17.62 -16.32
C PRO A 84 7.65 -16.19 -15.92
N ARG A 85 6.69 -15.52 -15.28
CA ARG A 85 6.84 -14.15 -14.76
C ARG A 85 6.21 -14.09 -13.38
N ILE A 86 6.78 -13.27 -12.50
CA ILE A 86 6.19 -12.97 -11.21
C ILE A 86 5.75 -11.51 -11.23
N ASP A 87 4.46 -11.26 -11.04
CA ASP A 87 3.90 -9.94 -10.87
C ASP A 87 3.65 -9.69 -9.39
N ARG A 88 3.62 -8.43 -9.00
CA ARG A 88 3.36 -8.04 -7.62
C ARG A 88 2.20 -7.05 -7.59
N ILE A 89 1.28 -7.24 -6.66
CA ILE A 89 0.16 -6.34 -6.46
C ILE A 89 0.43 -5.54 -5.20
N VAL A 90 0.37 -4.23 -5.31
CA VAL A 90 0.67 -3.32 -4.20
C VAL A 90 -0.43 -2.30 -4.02
N LEU A 91 -0.57 -1.83 -2.79
CA LEU A 91 -1.25 -0.59 -2.48
C LEU A 91 -0.17 0.49 -2.41
N ARG A 92 -0.15 1.37 -3.39
CA ARG A 92 0.89 2.41 -3.48
C ARG A 92 0.36 3.72 -2.90
N TYR A 93 0.95 4.14 -1.78
CA TYR A 93 0.75 5.46 -1.24
C TYR A 93 1.63 6.45 -2.02
N ASP A 94 1.00 7.51 -2.54
CA ASP A 94 1.68 8.56 -3.29
C ASP A 94 1.43 9.91 -2.60
N ALA A 95 2.47 10.46 -1.98
CA ALA A 95 2.37 11.71 -1.23
C ALA A 95 2.05 12.91 -2.12
N ALA A 96 2.57 12.95 -3.33
CA ALA A 96 2.31 14.04 -4.26
C ALA A 96 0.84 14.03 -4.74
N ALA A 97 0.30 12.86 -5.03
CA ALA A 97 -1.09 12.69 -5.43
C ALA A 97 -2.07 12.69 -4.26
N ARG A 98 -1.58 12.57 -3.02
CA ARG A 98 -2.37 12.50 -1.77
C ARG A 98 -3.40 11.38 -1.81
N LYS A 99 -2.99 10.20 -2.27
CA LYS A 99 -3.88 9.04 -2.36
C LYS A 99 -3.10 7.74 -2.39
N THR A 100 -3.83 6.65 -2.18
CA THR A 100 -3.32 5.30 -2.31
C THR A 100 -4.09 4.60 -3.42
N LEU A 101 -3.38 3.92 -4.30
CA LEU A 101 -3.96 3.19 -5.43
C LEU A 101 -3.50 1.75 -5.42
N LEU A 102 -4.37 0.85 -5.88
CA LEU A 102 -3.97 -0.49 -6.27
C LEU A 102 -3.15 -0.41 -7.54
N GLN A 103 -2.05 -1.15 -7.58
CA GLN A 103 -1.20 -1.18 -8.75
C GLN A 103 -0.61 -2.56 -8.97
N VAL A 104 -0.51 -2.95 -10.24
CA VAL A 104 0.19 -4.17 -10.64
C VAL A 104 1.61 -3.77 -11.04
N LEU A 105 2.59 -4.36 -10.37
CA LEU A 105 3.99 -4.24 -10.76
C LEU A 105 4.31 -5.48 -11.60
N GLU A 106 4.45 -5.30 -12.90
CA GLU A 106 4.70 -6.41 -13.82
C GLU A 106 6.16 -6.82 -13.76
N GLY A 107 6.39 -8.12 -13.59
CA GLY A 107 7.73 -8.69 -13.63
C GLY A 107 8.20 -8.94 -15.06
N SER A 108 9.43 -9.42 -15.18
CA SER A 108 10.02 -9.79 -16.47
C SER A 108 10.00 -11.30 -16.63
N PRO A 109 9.58 -11.83 -17.79
CA PRO A 109 9.68 -13.26 -18.08
C PRO A 109 11.13 -13.75 -18.03
N ASP A 110 11.39 -14.82 -17.30
CA ASP A 110 12.72 -15.39 -17.12
C ASP A 110 12.57 -16.87 -16.72
N SER A 111 13.57 -17.68 -16.99
CA SER A 111 13.59 -19.06 -16.51
C SER A 111 13.62 -19.16 -14.98
N ASN A 112 14.20 -18.16 -14.32
CA ASN A 112 14.20 -17.97 -12.86
C ASN A 112 13.65 -16.59 -12.54
N PRO A 113 12.32 -16.37 -12.65
CA PRO A 113 11.77 -15.03 -12.50
C PRO A 113 11.89 -14.52 -11.06
N THR A 114 12.10 -13.23 -10.92
CA THR A 114 12.11 -12.54 -9.63
C THR A 114 10.96 -11.54 -9.58
N ALA A 115 10.44 -11.32 -8.38
CA ALA A 115 9.40 -10.31 -8.19
C ALA A 115 9.97 -8.91 -8.46
N PRO A 116 9.18 -7.99 -9.07
CA PRO A 116 9.63 -6.62 -9.29
C PRO A 116 9.89 -5.89 -7.99
N ALA A 117 10.80 -4.91 -8.03
CA ALA A 117 11.15 -4.12 -6.87
C ALA A 117 9.96 -3.27 -6.40
N ILE A 118 9.86 -3.05 -5.10
CA ILE A 118 8.89 -2.15 -4.49
C ILE A 118 9.56 -0.84 -4.09
N SER A 119 8.76 0.22 -3.99
CA SER A 119 9.23 1.54 -3.54
C SER A 119 8.81 1.76 -2.08
N ARG A 120 9.74 2.18 -1.23
CA ARG A 120 9.45 2.49 0.18
C ARG A 120 10.22 3.74 0.59
N THR A 121 9.77 4.87 0.08
CA THR A 121 10.31 6.18 0.40
C THR A 121 9.24 7.02 1.08
N ALA A 122 9.62 8.20 1.59
CA ALA A 122 8.66 9.14 2.18
C ALA A 122 7.65 9.67 1.16
N LEU A 123 7.97 9.63 -0.13
CA LEU A 123 7.10 10.14 -1.19
C LEU A 123 6.23 9.07 -1.84
N VAL A 124 6.75 7.84 -1.95
CA VAL A 124 6.04 6.70 -2.53
C VAL A 124 6.31 5.49 -1.66
N TYR A 125 5.25 4.85 -1.17
CA TYR A 125 5.38 3.69 -0.30
C TYR A 125 4.44 2.57 -0.75
N ASP A 126 5.00 1.40 -1.02
CA ASP A 126 4.27 0.22 -1.48
C ASP A 126 4.02 -0.75 -0.32
N LEU A 127 2.74 -1.00 -0.06
CA LEU A 127 2.30 -2.08 0.82
C LEU A 127 1.97 -3.29 -0.06
N VAL A 128 2.63 -4.41 0.20
CA VAL A 128 2.53 -5.63 -0.61
C VAL A 128 1.54 -6.61 0.00
#